data_b2eaae0cd58e8fd100e141d29baa011e
#
_entry.id   b2eaae0cd58e8fd100e141d29baa011e
#
_cell.length_a   1.000
_cell.length_b   1.000
_cell.length_c   1.000
_cell.angle_alpha   90.00
_cell.angle_beta   90.00
_cell.angle_gamma   90.00
#
_symmetry.space_group_name_H-M   'P 1'
#
loop_
_entity.id
_entity.type
_entity.pdbx_description
1 polymer ?
#
loop_
_entity_poly.entity_id
_entity_poly.type
_entity_poly.pdbx_seq_one_letter_code
_entity_poly.pdbx_strand_id
1 'polypeptide(L)'
;SAPVNFNLPSGPGIVCLNSTNNSYSVFPVPGANAYLWSLPSGAILNSGAGSNNITVDFGASATSGSICVSAINSCGNSALTCKSITVTSTAPAKPASLTGSLFQCPGNTGAVYSCATATNAEGYNWIIPSGAVITSGQGTNSITVNFLSGFISGAIKVASFNCAGSSDYRLITVRSKPSIPGLINGVTEGICPGTTQVSYSVAAVAGASSYNWVVPAGVAIASGQGTNSVALDFGSTFTSGSLKVSA
;
A
#
# COMPACT_ATOMS: atom_id res chain seq x y z
N SER A 1 -24.37 -39.70 -20.31
CA SER A 1 -22.93 -39.48 -20.05
C SER A 1 -22.73 -39.03 -18.59
N ALA A 2 -21.57 -39.33 -18.01
CA ALA A 2 -21.16 -38.79 -16.71
C ALA A 2 -21.12 -37.23 -16.79
N PRO A 3 -21.29 -36.51 -15.65
CA PRO A 3 -21.18 -35.06 -15.61
C PRO A 3 -19.79 -34.60 -16.07
N VAL A 4 -19.73 -33.44 -16.75
CA VAL A 4 -18.46 -32.87 -17.20
C VAL A 4 -17.74 -32.14 -16.07
N ASN A 5 -16.45 -31.81 -16.29
CA ASN A 5 -15.65 -31.05 -15.34
C ASN A 5 -16.22 -29.65 -15.09
N PHE A 6 -15.99 -29.13 -13.92
CA PHE A 6 -16.44 -27.81 -13.47
C PHE A 6 -15.31 -27.07 -12.73
N ASN A 7 -15.55 -25.82 -12.40
CA ASN A 7 -14.56 -24.93 -11.80
C ASN A 7 -14.15 -25.38 -10.38
N LEU A 8 -13.01 -24.88 -9.91
CA LEU A 8 -12.55 -25.10 -8.54
C LEU A 8 -13.62 -24.68 -7.51
N PRO A 9 -13.73 -25.37 -6.38
CA PRO A 9 -14.62 -24.95 -5.31
C PRO A 9 -14.34 -23.50 -4.86
N SER A 10 -15.39 -22.70 -4.76
CA SER A 10 -15.36 -21.39 -4.11
C SER A 10 -15.37 -21.57 -2.60
N GLY A 11 -14.84 -20.60 -1.86
CA GLY A 11 -14.75 -20.63 -0.40
C GLY A 11 -13.37 -20.22 0.10
N PRO A 12 -13.15 -20.11 1.45
CA PRO A 12 -11.87 -19.70 2.02
C PRO A 12 -10.76 -20.69 1.70
N GLY A 13 -9.57 -20.17 1.35
CA GLY A 13 -8.34 -20.98 1.15
C GLY A 13 -7.51 -21.09 2.43
N ILE A 14 -7.72 -20.17 3.38
CA ILE A 14 -7.12 -20.19 4.71
C ILE A 14 -8.26 -20.23 5.73
N VAL A 15 -8.15 -21.10 6.73
CA VAL A 15 -9.12 -21.26 7.81
C VAL A 15 -8.40 -21.38 9.14
N CYS A 16 -9.04 -20.98 10.22
CA CYS A 16 -8.49 -21.15 11.55
C CYS A 16 -8.93 -22.48 12.18
N LEU A 17 -8.06 -23.01 13.04
CA LEU A 17 -8.48 -24.07 13.98
C LEU A 17 -9.69 -23.62 14.80
N ASN A 18 -10.62 -24.52 15.03
CA ASN A 18 -11.89 -24.30 15.74
C ASN A 18 -12.86 -23.34 15.01
N SER A 19 -12.64 -23.05 13.72
CA SER A 19 -13.62 -22.28 12.92
C SER A 19 -14.78 -23.20 12.49
N THR A 20 -15.98 -22.61 12.46
CA THR A 20 -17.21 -23.31 12.12
C THR A 20 -17.92 -22.66 10.94
N ASN A 21 -18.81 -23.42 10.27
CA ASN A 21 -19.67 -22.95 9.18
C ASN A 21 -18.89 -22.33 7.99
N ASN A 22 -17.68 -22.81 7.70
CA ASN A 22 -16.95 -22.37 6.51
C ASN A 22 -17.66 -22.90 5.26
N SER A 23 -18.15 -21.98 4.40
CA SER A 23 -18.95 -22.33 3.22
C SER A 23 -18.07 -22.62 2.01
N TYR A 24 -18.36 -23.73 1.32
CA TYR A 24 -17.72 -24.12 0.06
C TYR A 24 -18.81 -24.47 -0.95
N SER A 25 -18.64 -24.02 -2.20
CA SER A 25 -19.62 -24.27 -3.25
C SER A 25 -18.99 -24.44 -4.61
N VAL A 26 -19.71 -25.12 -5.48
CA VAL A 26 -19.46 -25.16 -6.94
C VAL A 26 -20.72 -24.74 -7.68
N PHE A 27 -20.57 -24.21 -8.88
CA PHE A 27 -21.71 -23.97 -9.73
C PHE A 27 -22.44 -25.28 -10.07
N PRO A 28 -23.79 -25.27 -10.12
CA PRO A 28 -24.54 -26.45 -10.53
C PRO A 28 -24.07 -26.99 -11.90
N VAL A 29 -23.81 -28.30 -11.94
CA VAL A 29 -23.35 -28.99 -13.15
C VAL A 29 -24.57 -29.59 -13.88
N PRO A 30 -24.80 -29.25 -15.16
CA PRO A 30 -25.87 -29.85 -15.93
C PRO A 30 -25.79 -31.40 -15.95
N GLY A 31 -26.89 -32.05 -15.63
CA GLY A 31 -26.98 -33.50 -15.58
C GLY A 31 -26.40 -34.17 -14.32
N ALA A 32 -25.95 -33.40 -13.35
CA ALA A 32 -25.58 -33.92 -12.01
C ALA A 32 -26.82 -34.11 -11.13
N ASN A 33 -26.90 -35.25 -10.45
CA ASN A 33 -27.95 -35.56 -9.48
C ASN A 33 -27.51 -35.29 -8.05
N ALA A 34 -26.17 -35.38 -7.78
CA ALA A 34 -25.57 -35.16 -6.47
C ALA A 34 -24.10 -34.78 -6.60
N TYR A 35 -23.48 -34.43 -5.48
CA TYR A 35 -22.07 -34.05 -5.34
C TYR A 35 -21.41 -34.83 -4.23
N LEU A 36 -20.24 -35.41 -4.48
CA LEU A 36 -19.44 -36.09 -3.49
C LEU A 36 -18.25 -35.21 -3.08
N TRP A 37 -18.22 -34.81 -1.83
CA TRP A 37 -17.17 -33.99 -1.26
C TRP A 37 -16.21 -34.85 -0.42
N SER A 38 -14.92 -34.56 -0.54
CA SER A 38 -13.90 -35.08 0.38
C SER A 38 -13.20 -33.93 1.07
N LEU A 39 -12.92 -34.07 2.34
CA LEU A 39 -12.42 -33.03 3.23
C LEU A 39 -11.02 -33.39 3.75
N PRO A 40 -10.21 -32.42 4.15
CA PRO A 40 -8.92 -32.67 4.80
C PRO A 40 -9.13 -33.34 6.19
N SER A 41 -8.08 -33.96 6.69
CA SER A 41 -8.14 -34.69 7.97
C SER A 41 -8.56 -33.73 9.11
N GLY A 42 -9.46 -34.21 9.98
CA GLY A 42 -9.98 -33.44 11.12
C GLY A 42 -11.01 -32.35 10.76
N ALA A 43 -11.33 -32.17 9.48
CA ALA A 43 -12.46 -31.33 9.06
C ALA A 43 -13.76 -32.16 9.04
N ILE A 44 -14.88 -31.53 9.40
CA ILE A 44 -16.18 -32.20 9.55
C ILE A 44 -17.19 -31.50 8.64
N LEU A 45 -17.93 -32.26 7.85
CA LEU A 45 -19.06 -31.76 7.08
C LEU A 45 -20.20 -31.42 8.04
N ASN A 46 -20.53 -30.15 8.15
CA ASN A 46 -21.61 -29.70 9.05
C ASN A 46 -22.99 -29.75 8.34
N SER A 47 -23.05 -29.32 7.08
CA SER A 47 -24.29 -29.36 6.31
C SER A 47 -24.04 -29.47 4.80
N GLY A 48 -25.10 -29.77 4.04
CA GLY A 48 -25.07 -29.78 2.57
C GLY A 48 -24.56 -31.07 1.93
N ALA A 49 -24.54 -32.22 2.65
CA ALA A 49 -24.17 -33.50 2.08
C ALA A 49 -24.95 -33.79 0.78
N GLY A 50 -24.21 -34.13 -0.29
CA GLY A 50 -24.78 -34.40 -1.62
C GLY A 50 -25.18 -33.18 -2.44
N SER A 51 -25.11 -31.96 -1.89
CA SER A 51 -25.44 -30.74 -2.61
C SER A 51 -24.18 -30.06 -3.19
N ASN A 52 -24.40 -29.08 -4.07
CA ASN A 52 -23.33 -28.27 -4.65
C ASN A 52 -22.82 -27.15 -3.70
N ASN A 53 -23.34 -27.08 -2.50
CA ASN A 53 -22.94 -26.13 -1.45
C ASN A 53 -22.88 -26.88 -0.10
N ILE A 54 -21.76 -26.76 0.61
CA ILE A 54 -21.54 -27.40 1.91
C ILE A 54 -21.05 -26.38 2.93
N THR A 55 -21.25 -26.67 4.22
CA THR A 55 -20.53 -26.01 5.30
C THR A 55 -19.64 -27.01 6.02
N VAL A 56 -18.42 -26.55 6.37
CA VAL A 56 -17.36 -27.38 6.96
C VAL A 56 -16.87 -26.74 8.25
N ASP A 57 -16.70 -27.54 9.28
CA ASP A 57 -16.10 -27.15 10.54
C ASP A 57 -14.67 -27.68 10.62
N PHE A 58 -13.73 -26.84 11.05
CA PHE A 58 -12.33 -27.20 11.25
C PHE A 58 -12.04 -27.25 12.75
N GLY A 59 -12.14 -28.43 13.34
CA GLY A 59 -11.88 -28.65 14.76
C GLY A 59 -10.42 -28.50 15.17
N ALA A 60 -10.15 -28.72 16.47
CA ALA A 60 -8.80 -28.57 17.04
C ALA A 60 -7.74 -29.53 16.43
N SER A 61 -8.17 -30.63 15.80
CA SER A 61 -7.29 -31.61 15.11
C SER A 61 -7.26 -31.44 13.60
N ALA A 62 -7.93 -30.41 13.06
CA ALA A 62 -7.94 -30.19 11.61
C ALA A 62 -6.54 -29.86 11.09
N THR A 63 -6.20 -30.45 9.95
CA THR A 63 -4.91 -30.24 9.27
C THR A 63 -5.12 -29.64 7.89
N SER A 64 -4.09 -28.94 7.39
CA SER A 64 -4.07 -28.45 6.01
C SER A 64 -4.18 -29.60 5.01
N GLY A 65 -4.86 -29.35 3.89
CA GLY A 65 -5.11 -30.37 2.88
C GLY A 65 -5.91 -29.83 1.72
N SER A 66 -6.79 -30.62 1.14
CA SER A 66 -7.65 -30.20 0.03
C SER A 66 -9.10 -30.53 0.28
N ILE A 67 -9.99 -29.64 -0.10
CA ILE A 67 -11.41 -29.91 -0.29
C ILE A 67 -11.62 -30.25 -1.77
N CYS A 68 -12.07 -31.46 -2.03
CA CYS A 68 -12.33 -31.91 -3.39
C CYS A 68 -13.80 -32.27 -3.58
N VAL A 69 -14.29 -32.13 -4.83
CA VAL A 69 -15.66 -32.45 -5.17
C VAL A 69 -15.72 -33.14 -6.53
N SER A 70 -16.64 -34.09 -6.70
CA SER A 70 -17.08 -34.64 -7.97
C SER A 70 -18.59 -34.56 -8.10
N ALA A 71 -19.09 -34.30 -9.30
CA ALA A 71 -20.51 -34.38 -9.62
C ALA A 71 -20.88 -35.79 -10.04
N ILE A 72 -22.07 -36.25 -9.66
CA ILE A 72 -22.49 -37.64 -9.81
C ILE A 72 -23.84 -37.69 -10.54
N ASN A 73 -24.00 -38.66 -11.43
CA ASN A 73 -25.30 -39.11 -11.94
C ASN A 73 -25.33 -40.62 -12.17
N SER A 74 -26.43 -41.17 -12.72
CA SER A 74 -26.58 -42.60 -13.01
C SER A 74 -25.56 -43.18 -14.00
N CYS A 75 -24.87 -42.34 -14.76
CA CYS A 75 -23.86 -42.72 -15.76
C CYS A 75 -22.43 -42.71 -15.17
N GLY A 76 -22.23 -42.20 -13.95
CA GLY A 76 -20.92 -42.16 -13.28
C GLY A 76 -20.59 -40.78 -12.66
N ASN A 77 -19.34 -40.62 -12.26
CA ASN A 77 -18.80 -39.46 -11.61
C ASN A 77 -17.96 -38.63 -12.59
N SER A 78 -17.96 -37.29 -12.40
CA SER A 78 -16.97 -36.41 -13.03
C SER A 78 -15.56 -36.67 -12.48
N ALA A 79 -14.55 -36.09 -13.12
CA ALA A 79 -13.23 -35.94 -12.49
C ALA A 79 -13.33 -35.11 -11.19
N LEU A 80 -12.42 -35.40 -10.25
CA LEU A 80 -12.28 -34.64 -9.01
C LEU A 80 -11.69 -33.27 -9.29
N THR A 81 -12.30 -32.25 -8.67
CA THR A 81 -11.77 -30.88 -8.68
C THR A 81 -11.49 -30.47 -7.25
N CYS A 82 -10.27 -29.98 -6.97
CA CYS A 82 -9.78 -29.78 -5.62
C CYS A 82 -9.29 -28.33 -5.39
N LYS A 83 -9.59 -27.80 -4.20
CA LYS A 83 -9.07 -26.54 -3.67
C LYS A 83 -8.18 -26.82 -2.47
N SER A 84 -6.96 -26.30 -2.48
CA SER A 84 -6.05 -26.37 -1.33
C SER A 84 -6.55 -25.49 -0.18
N ILE A 85 -6.49 -26.04 1.04
CA ILE A 85 -6.89 -25.38 2.27
C ILE A 85 -5.70 -25.34 3.22
N THR A 86 -5.36 -24.19 3.72
CA THR A 86 -4.39 -23.99 4.80
C THR A 86 -5.12 -23.83 6.11
N VAL A 87 -4.90 -24.71 7.06
CA VAL A 87 -5.39 -24.57 8.44
C VAL A 87 -4.30 -23.93 9.28
N THR A 88 -4.64 -22.84 9.99
CA THR A 88 -3.68 -22.09 10.81
C THR A 88 -4.25 -21.73 12.17
N SER A 89 -3.37 -21.53 13.14
CA SER A 89 -3.68 -20.97 14.47
C SER A 89 -2.86 -19.72 14.78
N THR A 90 -2.06 -19.25 13.84
CA THR A 90 -1.13 -18.13 14.03
C THR A 90 -1.39 -17.02 13.03
N ALA A 91 -1.23 -15.78 13.49
CA ALA A 91 -1.22 -14.61 12.61
C ALA A 91 -0.11 -14.73 11.55
N PRO A 92 -0.27 -14.12 10.37
CA PRO A 92 0.76 -14.14 9.34
C PRO A 92 2.01 -13.34 9.77
N ALA A 93 3.13 -13.60 9.12
CA ALA A 93 4.33 -12.81 9.31
C ALA A 93 4.13 -11.39 8.79
N LYS A 94 4.85 -10.43 9.39
CA LYS A 94 4.92 -9.05 8.88
C LYS A 94 5.42 -9.04 7.43
N PRO A 95 4.81 -8.26 6.50
CA PRO A 95 5.28 -8.17 5.11
C PRO A 95 6.79 -7.90 5.03
N ALA A 96 7.52 -8.66 4.22
CA ALA A 96 8.99 -8.57 4.14
C ALA A 96 9.46 -7.24 3.56
N SER A 97 8.68 -6.60 2.69
CA SER A 97 8.98 -5.29 2.11
C SER A 97 7.73 -4.42 2.01
N LEU A 98 7.94 -3.11 1.94
CA LEU A 98 6.96 -2.11 1.55
C LEU A 98 7.67 -1.14 0.62
N THR A 99 7.14 -0.97 -0.58
CA THR A 99 7.71 -0.18 -1.67
C THR A 99 6.75 0.91 -2.13
N GLY A 100 7.29 1.96 -2.71
CA GLY A 100 6.57 3.13 -3.20
C GLY A 100 7.46 4.38 -3.09
N SER A 101 7.06 5.46 -3.73
CA SER A 101 7.83 6.71 -3.70
C SER A 101 7.83 7.33 -2.30
N LEU A 102 9.01 7.69 -1.80
CA LEU A 102 9.19 8.35 -0.50
C LEU A 102 8.92 9.86 -0.55
N PHE A 103 8.80 10.42 -1.76
CA PHE A 103 8.49 11.84 -1.97
C PHE A 103 7.27 11.98 -2.87
N GLN A 104 6.31 12.79 -2.42
CA GLN A 104 5.08 13.05 -3.15
C GLN A 104 4.79 14.55 -3.19
N CYS A 105 4.38 15.05 -4.36
CA CYS A 105 3.91 16.43 -4.44
C CYS A 105 2.51 16.53 -3.82
N PRO A 106 2.20 17.59 -3.05
CA PRO A 106 0.82 17.90 -2.69
C PRO A 106 -0.07 17.97 -3.94
N GLY A 107 -1.24 17.34 -3.89
CA GLY A 107 -2.16 17.22 -5.04
C GLY A 107 -1.84 16.07 -6.00
N ASN A 108 -0.77 15.29 -5.79
CA ASN A 108 -0.48 14.12 -6.63
C ASN A 108 -1.54 13.03 -6.48
N THR A 109 -1.90 12.41 -7.61
CA THR A 109 -2.90 11.34 -7.67
C THR A 109 -2.31 10.05 -8.23
N GLY A 110 -2.89 8.91 -7.86
CA GLY A 110 -2.54 7.62 -8.43
C GLY A 110 -1.19 7.05 -7.98
N ALA A 111 -0.62 7.51 -6.86
CA ALA A 111 0.62 6.95 -6.33
C ALA A 111 0.40 5.52 -5.83
N VAL A 112 1.22 4.57 -6.29
CA VAL A 112 1.09 3.15 -5.94
C VAL A 112 2.08 2.79 -4.83
N TYR A 113 1.57 2.07 -3.82
CA TYR A 113 2.35 1.44 -2.76
C TYR A 113 2.02 -0.03 -2.69
N SER A 114 3.04 -0.87 -2.58
CA SER A 114 2.87 -2.32 -2.53
C SER A 114 3.77 -2.97 -1.50
N CYS A 115 3.34 -4.09 -0.95
CA CYS A 115 4.14 -4.91 -0.05
C CYS A 115 4.34 -6.32 -0.60
N ALA A 116 5.42 -6.98 -0.15
CA ALA A 116 5.60 -8.40 -0.42
C ALA A 116 4.46 -9.21 0.19
N THR A 117 4.03 -10.24 -0.52
CA THR A 117 3.05 -11.20 0.00
C THR A 117 3.59 -11.91 1.24
N ALA A 118 2.76 -12.02 2.26
CA ALA A 118 3.08 -12.74 3.49
C ALA A 118 2.41 -14.13 3.46
N THR A 119 3.15 -15.15 3.88
CA THR A 119 2.62 -16.53 3.99
C THR A 119 1.44 -16.54 4.96
N ASN A 120 0.39 -17.27 4.61
CA ASN A 120 -0.87 -17.39 5.36
C ASN A 120 -1.62 -16.05 5.58
N ALA A 121 -1.37 -15.04 4.77
CA ALA A 121 -2.17 -13.82 4.78
C ALA A 121 -3.42 -14.00 3.92
N GLU A 122 -4.57 -13.63 4.47
CA GLU A 122 -5.85 -13.50 3.75
C GLU A 122 -6.03 -12.10 3.17
N GLY A 123 -5.38 -11.11 3.80
CA GLY A 123 -5.46 -9.72 3.36
C GLY A 123 -4.46 -8.81 4.05
N TYR A 124 -4.59 -7.52 3.75
CA TYR A 124 -3.66 -6.49 4.20
C TYR A 124 -4.43 -5.26 4.69
N ASN A 125 -4.07 -4.81 5.88
CA ASN A 125 -4.63 -3.59 6.46
C ASN A 125 -3.64 -2.45 6.29
N TRP A 126 -4.04 -1.42 5.54
CA TRP A 126 -3.24 -0.24 5.26
C TRP A 126 -3.68 0.94 6.09
N ILE A 127 -2.73 1.65 6.65
CA ILE A 127 -2.93 2.93 7.33
C ILE A 127 -2.09 3.98 6.60
N ILE A 128 -2.72 5.07 6.21
CA ILE A 128 -2.07 6.18 5.51
C ILE A 128 -2.06 7.43 6.38
N PRO A 129 -1.15 8.38 6.11
CA PRO A 129 -1.05 9.61 6.88
C PRO A 129 -2.21 10.56 6.60
N SER A 130 -2.39 11.53 7.50
CA SER A 130 -3.27 12.69 7.26
C SER A 130 -2.86 13.41 5.97
N GLY A 131 -3.84 13.90 5.22
CA GLY A 131 -3.61 14.53 3.91
C GLY A 131 -3.40 13.54 2.76
N ALA A 132 -3.67 12.25 2.97
CA ALA A 132 -3.68 11.24 1.91
C ALA A 132 -5.00 10.45 1.93
N VAL A 133 -5.39 9.85 0.80
CA VAL A 133 -6.61 9.05 0.65
C VAL A 133 -6.31 7.81 -0.18
N ILE A 134 -6.69 6.62 0.30
CA ILE A 134 -6.66 5.39 -0.51
C ILE A 134 -7.83 5.43 -1.49
N THR A 135 -7.54 5.32 -2.79
CA THR A 135 -8.56 5.29 -3.84
C THR A 135 -8.90 3.88 -4.30
N SER A 136 -7.99 2.94 -4.13
CA SER A 136 -8.23 1.51 -4.43
C SER A 136 -7.22 0.61 -3.71
N GLY A 137 -7.53 -0.69 -3.64
CA GLY A 137 -6.61 -1.72 -3.19
C GLY A 137 -6.57 -1.97 -1.68
N GLN A 138 -7.38 -1.28 -0.85
CA GLN A 138 -7.50 -1.64 0.56
C GLN A 138 -7.92 -3.12 0.70
N GLY A 139 -7.25 -3.87 1.56
CA GLY A 139 -7.42 -5.32 1.72
C GLY A 139 -6.46 -6.16 0.86
N THR A 140 -5.82 -5.59 -0.15
CA THR A 140 -4.83 -6.29 -1.01
C THR A 140 -3.39 -5.90 -0.67
N ASN A 141 -2.41 -6.55 -1.27
CA ASN A 141 -1.00 -6.24 -1.10
C ASN A 141 -0.53 -4.99 -1.87
N SER A 142 -1.43 -4.27 -2.53
CA SER A 142 -1.11 -3.03 -3.26
C SER A 142 -2.27 -2.04 -3.15
N ILE A 143 -1.95 -0.77 -2.89
CA ILE A 143 -2.93 0.33 -2.82
C ILE A 143 -2.55 1.45 -3.76
N THR A 144 -3.57 2.19 -4.20
CA THR A 144 -3.42 3.47 -4.90
C THR A 144 -3.82 4.60 -3.95
N VAL A 145 -2.99 5.63 -3.86
CA VAL A 145 -3.12 6.74 -2.92
C VAL A 145 -3.09 8.07 -3.64
N ASN A 146 -4.01 8.96 -3.29
CA ASN A 146 -3.97 10.36 -3.66
C ASN A 146 -3.49 11.20 -2.48
N PHE A 147 -2.57 12.15 -2.74
CA PHE A 147 -2.06 13.10 -1.74
C PHE A 147 -2.74 14.44 -1.94
N LEU A 148 -3.44 14.92 -0.91
CA LEU A 148 -4.16 16.20 -0.95
C LEU A 148 -3.18 17.39 -0.94
N SER A 149 -3.68 18.59 -1.27
CA SER A 149 -2.87 19.82 -1.35
C SER A 149 -2.18 20.20 -0.04
N GLY A 150 -2.73 19.78 1.11
CA GLY A 150 -2.15 20.02 2.44
C GLY A 150 -1.21 18.92 2.96
N PHE A 151 -0.86 17.91 2.14
CA PHE A 151 0.04 16.85 2.59
C PHE A 151 1.46 17.39 2.82
N ILE A 152 2.04 17.07 3.98
CA ILE A 152 3.43 17.43 4.34
C ILE A 152 4.29 16.19 4.50
N SER A 153 3.93 15.31 5.43
CA SER A 153 4.66 14.07 5.67
C SER A 153 3.85 13.12 6.55
N GLY A 154 4.22 11.84 6.52
CA GLY A 154 3.67 10.86 7.41
C GLY A 154 4.00 9.43 7.01
N ALA A 155 3.63 8.48 7.85
CA ALA A 155 3.92 7.08 7.61
C ALA A 155 2.78 6.38 6.87
N ILE A 156 3.12 5.66 5.81
CA ILE A 156 2.28 4.61 5.24
C ILE A 156 2.67 3.31 5.94
N LYS A 157 1.68 2.60 6.47
CA LYS A 157 1.86 1.36 7.23
C LYS A 157 1.01 0.26 6.63
N VAL A 158 1.51 -0.97 6.69
CA VAL A 158 0.79 -2.17 6.25
C VAL A 158 1.03 -3.31 7.23
N ALA A 159 -0.04 -4.01 7.59
CA ALA A 159 -0.01 -5.29 8.29
C ALA A 159 -0.75 -6.34 7.49
N SER A 160 -0.25 -7.56 7.45
CA SER A 160 -0.99 -8.71 6.93
C SER A 160 -1.91 -9.26 8.01
N PHE A 161 -3.03 -9.84 7.63
CA PHE A 161 -3.94 -10.49 8.58
C PHE A 161 -4.51 -11.79 8.03
N ASN A 162 -4.97 -12.63 8.93
CA ASN A 162 -5.82 -13.78 8.67
C ASN A 162 -6.82 -13.95 9.83
N CYS A 163 -7.57 -15.05 9.84
CA CYS A 163 -8.52 -15.36 10.89
C CYS A 163 -7.90 -15.51 12.30
N ALA A 164 -6.59 -15.77 12.42
CA ALA A 164 -5.89 -15.89 13.71
C ALA A 164 -5.34 -14.55 14.22
N GLY A 165 -5.38 -13.48 13.42
CA GLY A 165 -4.95 -12.15 13.84
C GLY A 165 -4.15 -11.38 12.79
N SER A 166 -3.55 -10.29 13.23
CA SER A 166 -2.74 -9.40 12.38
C SER A 166 -1.27 -9.45 12.79
N SER A 167 -0.40 -9.27 11.81
CA SER A 167 1.05 -9.05 12.05
C SER A 167 1.33 -7.66 12.61
N ASP A 168 2.58 -7.42 13.01
CA ASP A 168 3.10 -6.08 13.19
C ASP A 168 3.08 -5.30 11.87
N TYR A 169 3.06 -3.96 11.98
CA TYR A 169 3.11 -3.08 10.83
C TYR A 169 4.53 -2.96 10.24
N ARG A 170 4.60 -3.07 8.91
CA ARG A 170 5.71 -2.51 8.13
C ARG A 170 5.37 -1.07 7.77
N LEU A 171 6.35 -0.16 7.82
CA LEU A 171 6.12 1.25 7.50
C LEU A 171 7.24 1.85 6.66
N ILE A 172 6.89 2.90 5.90
CA ILE A 172 7.78 3.86 5.26
C ILE A 172 7.28 5.27 5.56
N THR A 173 8.19 6.23 5.64
CA THR A 173 7.84 7.65 5.79
C THR A 173 7.84 8.30 4.42
N VAL A 174 6.70 8.91 4.06
CA VAL A 174 6.53 9.70 2.83
C VAL A 174 6.53 11.17 3.20
N ARG A 175 7.22 12.00 2.42
CA ARG A 175 7.36 13.45 2.63
C ARG A 175 6.89 14.20 1.41
N SER A 176 6.41 15.44 1.59
CA SER A 176 6.15 16.30 0.45
C SER A 176 7.47 16.78 -0.17
N LYS A 177 7.49 16.86 -1.49
CA LYS A 177 8.52 17.63 -2.19
C LYS A 177 8.17 19.11 -2.04
N PRO A 178 9.11 19.98 -1.61
CA PRO A 178 8.85 21.41 -1.53
C PRO A 178 8.44 21.98 -2.89
N SER A 179 7.53 22.94 -2.90
CA SER A 179 7.23 23.71 -4.10
C SER A 179 8.37 24.68 -4.42
N ILE A 180 8.39 25.19 -5.65
CA ILE A 180 9.31 26.27 -6.01
C ILE A 180 9.02 27.48 -5.12
N PRO A 181 10.05 28.13 -4.52
CA PRO A 181 9.86 29.38 -3.78
C PRO A 181 9.17 30.44 -4.65
N GLY A 182 8.36 31.28 -4.00
CA GLY A 182 7.73 32.41 -4.66
C GLY A 182 8.71 33.51 -5.04
N LEU A 183 8.19 34.75 -5.27
CA LEU A 183 9.01 35.87 -5.61
C LEU A 183 10.06 36.18 -4.52
N ILE A 184 11.27 36.54 -4.96
CA ILE A 184 12.32 37.07 -4.09
C ILE A 184 11.98 38.51 -3.76
N ASN A 185 11.88 38.81 -2.47
CA ASN A 185 11.71 40.18 -1.96
C ASN A 185 13.09 40.74 -1.63
N GLY A 186 13.32 41.99 -1.99
CA GLY A 186 14.57 42.72 -1.76
C GLY A 186 14.79 43.79 -2.79
N VAL A 187 15.89 44.51 -2.67
CA VAL A 187 16.25 45.62 -3.60
C VAL A 187 16.71 45.04 -4.94
N THR A 188 16.08 45.46 -6.04
CA THR A 188 16.38 44.99 -7.40
C THR A 188 17.13 45.96 -8.26
N GLU A 189 17.17 47.24 -7.87
CA GLU A 189 17.79 48.33 -8.62
C GLU A 189 18.55 49.28 -7.67
N GLY A 190 19.52 50.04 -8.23
CA GLY A 190 20.23 51.08 -7.48
C GLY A 190 21.25 50.54 -6.45
N ILE A 191 21.69 49.30 -6.55
CA ILE A 191 22.71 48.73 -5.68
C ILE A 191 24.09 49.20 -6.17
N CYS A 192 24.78 49.99 -5.34
CA CYS A 192 26.15 50.42 -5.65
C CYS A 192 27.17 49.27 -5.44
N PRO A 193 28.20 49.19 -6.32
CA PRO A 193 29.35 48.30 -6.04
C PRO A 193 29.96 48.59 -4.65
N GLY A 194 30.30 47.57 -3.90
CA GLY A 194 30.81 47.70 -2.54
C GLY A 194 29.75 47.76 -1.42
N THR A 195 28.45 47.76 -1.77
CA THR A 195 27.38 47.70 -0.76
C THR A 195 27.37 46.34 -0.07
N THR A 196 27.23 46.36 1.25
CA THR A 196 27.23 45.14 2.08
C THR A 196 25.89 44.95 2.81
N GLN A 197 25.64 43.68 3.29
CA GLN A 197 24.49 43.30 4.11
C GLN A 197 23.11 43.60 3.48
N VAL A 198 22.99 43.57 2.16
CA VAL A 198 21.70 43.75 1.46
C VAL A 198 20.85 42.49 1.64
N SER A 199 19.68 42.64 2.24
CA SER A 199 18.80 41.51 2.57
C SER A 199 17.87 41.14 1.45
N TYR A 200 17.76 39.81 1.21
CA TYR A 200 16.77 39.20 0.31
C TYR A 200 16.04 38.08 1.03
N SER A 201 14.78 37.87 0.69
CA SER A 201 13.99 36.80 1.30
C SER A 201 12.94 36.26 0.37
N VAL A 202 12.50 35.01 0.65
CA VAL A 202 11.30 34.43 0.06
C VAL A 202 10.35 34.01 1.17
N ALA A 203 9.06 33.93 0.83
CA ALA A 203 8.08 33.34 1.74
C ALA A 203 8.48 31.89 2.07
N ALA A 204 8.23 31.46 3.32
CA ALA A 204 8.51 30.09 3.73
C ALA A 204 7.73 29.10 2.87
N VAL A 205 8.43 28.08 2.37
CA VAL A 205 7.86 27.00 1.54
C VAL A 205 7.50 25.82 2.42
N ALA A 206 6.25 25.38 2.35
CA ALA A 206 5.80 24.20 3.11
C ALA A 206 6.62 22.97 2.75
N GLY A 207 7.11 22.25 3.76
CA GLY A 207 7.94 21.06 3.59
C GLY A 207 9.40 21.31 3.25
N ALA A 208 9.83 22.57 3.04
CA ALA A 208 11.24 22.91 2.87
C ALA A 208 12.00 22.74 4.20
N SER A 209 13.13 22.07 4.16
CA SER A 209 14.05 21.92 5.30
C SER A 209 15.24 22.85 5.21
N SER A 210 15.52 23.39 4.03
CA SER A 210 16.60 24.36 3.77
C SER A 210 16.36 25.08 2.44
N TYR A 211 17.15 26.15 2.20
CA TYR A 211 17.11 26.94 0.98
C TYR A 211 18.53 27.05 0.40
N ASN A 212 18.63 26.86 -0.89
CA ASN A 212 19.90 27.05 -1.60
C ASN A 212 19.84 28.32 -2.44
N TRP A 213 20.60 29.34 -2.01
CA TRP A 213 20.76 30.60 -2.72
C TRP A 213 21.95 30.53 -3.66
N VAL A 214 21.76 30.97 -4.88
CA VAL A 214 22.81 31.08 -5.90
C VAL A 214 22.93 32.52 -6.32
N VAL A 215 24.08 33.10 -6.07
CA VAL A 215 24.39 34.51 -6.32
C VAL A 215 25.13 34.71 -7.64
N PRO A 216 25.00 35.87 -8.31
CA PRO A 216 25.75 36.17 -9.50
C PRO A 216 27.24 36.43 -9.19
N ALA A 217 28.05 36.49 -10.25
CA ALA A 217 29.46 36.80 -10.13
C ALA A 217 29.66 38.17 -9.48
N GLY A 218 30.65 38.31 -8.61
CA GLY A 218 30.93 39.54 -7.88
C GLY A 218 30.06 39.80 -6.66
N VAL A 219 29.18 38.83 -6.28
CA VAL A 219 28.38 38.90 -5.08
C VAL A 219 28.75 37.75 -4.16
N ALA A 220 28.83 38.04 -2.86
CA ALA A 220 29.06 37.02 -1.83
C ALA A 220 27.87 36.90 -0.89
N ILE A 221 27.62 35.71 -0.38
CA ILE A 221 26.64 35.49 0.70
C ILE A 221 27.34 35.81 2.03
N ALA A 222 26.91 36.89 2.68
CA ALA A 222 27.43 37.29 3.99
C ALA A 222 26.83 36.41 5.12
N SER A 223 25.53 36.09 5.02
CA SER A 223 24.84 35.20 5.97
C SER A 223 23.52 34.69 5.40
N GLY A 224 22.92 33.67 6.07
CA GLY A 224 21.59 33.19 5.75
C GLY A 224 21.51 32.09 4.69
N GLN A 225 22.63 31.58 4.15
CA GLN A 225 22.58 30.38 3.30
C GLN A 225 21.94 29.24 4.09
N GLY A 226 21.01 28.51 3.47
CA GLY A 226 20.23 27.47 4.13
C GLY A 226 18.89 27.95 4.70
N THR A 227 18.65 29.25 4.83
CA THR A 227 17.40 29.83 5.33
C THR A 227 16.62 30.53 4.23
N ASN A 228 15.36 30.90 4.50
CA ASN A 228 14.53 31.65 3.57
C ASN A 228 14.88 33.16 3.43
N SER A 229 15.94 33.58 4.11
CA SER A 229 16.46 34.96 4.04
C SER A 229 17.98 34.93 3.97
N VAL A 230 18.56 35.80 3.15
CA VAL A 230 19.99 35.90 2.90
C VAL A 230 20.45 37.36 2.92
N ALA A 231 21.62 37.62 3.47
CA ALA A 231 22.30 38.89 3.37
C ALA A 231 23.46 38.78 2.37
N LEU A 232 23.57 39.69 1.45
CA LEU A 232 24.51 39.69 0.34
C LEU A 232 25.44 40.90 0.39
N ASP A 233 26.72 40.65 0.08
CA ASP A 233 27.76 41.67 -0.11
C ASP A 233 28.07 41.78 -1.61
N PHE A 234 27.98 42.99 -2.16
CA PHE A 234 28.24 43.30 -3.55
C PHE A 234 29.67 43.81 -3.70
N GLY A 235 30.51 43.05 -4.43
CA GLY A 235 31.89 43.43 -4.68
C GLY A 235 32.02 44.68 -5.53
N SER A 236 33.19 45.33 -5.53
CA SER A 236 33.49 46.55 -6.26
C SER A 236 33.36 46.42 -7.78
N THR A 237 33.36 45.21 -8.31
CA THR A 237 33.26 44.91 -9.76
C THR A 237 31.86 44.45 -10.17
N PHE A 238 30.90 44.39 -9.26
CA PHE A 238 29.53 43.95 -9.57
C PHE A 238 28.84 44.99 -10.51
N THR A 239 28.23 44.49 -11.57
CA THR A 239 27.45 45.29 -12.52
C THR A 239 25.97 44.85 -12.54
N SER A 240 25.71 43.60 -12.78
CA SER A 240 24.34 43.06 -12.81
C SER A 240 24.37 41.51 -12.71
N GLY A 241 23.25 40.92 -12.38
CA GLY A 241 23.10 39.47 -12.37
C GLY A 241 21.80 38.96 -11.78
N SER A 242 21.57 37.68 -11.84
CA SER A 242 20.36 37.05 -11.32
C SER A 242 20.62 36.37 -9.98
N LEU A 243 19.83 36.67 -8.97
CA LEU A 243 19.74 35.90 -7.73
C LEU A 243 18.73 34.79 -7.90
N LYS A 244 19.09 33.56 -7.50
CA LYS A 244 18.22 32.38 -7.57
C LYS A 244 18.11 31.73 -6.21
N VAL A 245 16.96 31.10 -5.94
CA VAL A 245 16.75 30.31 -4.73
C VAL A 245 15.95 29.06 -5.04
N SER A 246 16.28 27.95 -4.41
CA SER A 246 15.51 26.70 -4.39
C SER A 246 15.31 26.24 -2.95
N ALA A 247 14.23 25.51 -2.72
CA ALA A 247 13.87 24.96 -1.43
C ALA A 247 13.93 23.44 -1.45
#